data_2896d89f913a56243ca266e1b35222f8
#
_entry.id   2896d89f913a56243ca266e1b35222f8
#
_cell.length_a   1.000
_cell.length_b   1.000
_cell.length_c   1.000
_cell.angle_alpha   90.00
_cell.angle_beta   90.00
_cell.angle_gamma   90.00
#
_symmetry.space_group_name_H-M   'P 1'
#
loop_
_entity.id
_entity.type
_entity.pdbx_description
1 polymer ?
#
loop_
_entity_poly.entity_id
_entity_poly.type
_entity_poly.pdbx_seq_one_letter_code
_entity_poly.pdbx_strand_id
1 'polypeptide(L)'
;NSELKSMFRLGMYQAGQFKALTAKGMYDYFQAENISDMSMGWGDRLAGFNASKHGKYYYGTDPNTLTYNNYHRQHDFYDTGKEIDIHCEPSEDLTKPPKHSIDISFTSPPYFNREQYVDEDTQSFMRYVTIDSWLNDYMFKTIKQQWNYIKSGGVYAINISNILNKGEWVNICDPINEYLNTLDGSKYLGHMGMKIAKSPSIQLRKDVDCSLAEPIFVWQKE
;
A
#
# COMPACT_ATOMS: atom_id res chain seq x y z
N ASN A 1 20.57 2.95 27.42
CA ASN A 1 19.32 2.53 26.75
C ASN A 1 19.20 2.91 25.27
N SER A 2 19.85 4.00 24.80
CA SER A 2 19.92 4.36 23.38
C SER A 2 20.86 3.45 22.58
N GLU A 3 21.98 3.05 23.18
CA GLU A 3 22.95 2.17 22.56
C GLU A 3 22.42 0.74 22.37
N LEU A 4 21.68 0.21 23.34
CA LEU A 4 21.01 -1.10 23.22
C LEU A 4 19.98 -1.08 22.07
N LYS A 5 19.18 -0.01 21.95
CA LYS A 5 18.23 0.16 20.85
C LYS A 5 18.94 0.25 19.48
N SER A 6 20.13 0.88 19.44
CA SER A 6 20.95 0.98 18.24
C SER A 6 21.56 -0.37 17.85
N MET A 7 22.02 -1.16 18.83
CA MET A 7 22.54 -2.51 18.60
C MET A 7 21.45 -3.47 18.10
N PHE A 8 20.23 -3.40 18.65
CA PHE A 8 19.10 -4.18 18.15
C PHE A 8 18.72 -3.79 16.72
N ARG A 9 18.76 -2.49 16.38
CA ARG A 9 18.47 -2.01 15.02
C ARG A 9 19.52 -2.40 13.99
N LEU A 10 20.78 -2.63 14.40
CA LEU A 10 21.85 -3.07 13.52
C LEU A 10 21.84 -4.58 13.28
N GLY A 11 21.24 -5.35 14.19
CA GLY A 11 21.20 -6.81 14.13
C GLY A 11 19.89 -7.41 13.63
N MET A 12 18.82 -6.61 13.54
CA MET A 12 17.50 -7.09 13.12
C MET A 12 16.92 -6.16 12.05
N TYR A 13 16.53 -6.73 10.92
CA TYR A 13 15.75 -6.04 9.91
C TYR A 13 14.38 -5.68 10.55
N GLN A 14 14.12 -4.39 10.74
CA GLN A 14 12.79 -3.91 11.08
C GLN A 14 12.09 -3.49 9.81
N ALA A 15 11.04 -4.19 9.44
CA ALA A 15 10.14 -3.76 8.39
C ALA A 15 9.59 -2.37 8.74
N GLY A 16 9.68 -1.44 7.80
CA GLY A 16 9.11 -0.11 7.96
C GLY A 16 7.59 -0.20 7.98
N GLN A 17 6.95 0.34 9.01
CA GLN A 17 5.49 0.46 9.03
C GLN A 17 5.04 1.62 8.14
N PHE A 18 3.94 1.43 7.43
CA PHE A 18 3.26 2.52 6.73
C PHE A 18 2.73 3.54 7.76
N LYS A 19 2.64 4.81 7.38
CA LYS A 19 2.16 5.84 8.31
C LYS A 19 0.64 5.99 8.24
N ALA A 20 -0.06 5.58 9.28
CA ALA A 20 -1.52 5.73 9.39
C ALA A 20 -1.99 7.18 9.16
N LEU A 21 -1.21 8.18 9.59
CA LEU A 21 -1.51 9.61 9.32
C LEU A 21 -1.48 9.97 7.83
N THR A 22 -0.62 9.32 7.04
CA THR A 22 -0.60 9.51 5.58
C THR A 22 -1.89 8.97 4.97
N ALA A 23 -2.31 7.76 5.36
CA ALA A 23 -3.57 7.19 4.89
C ALA A 23 -4.76 8.07 5.26
N LYS A 24 -4.86 8.47 6.54
CA LYS A 24 -5.89 9.41 6.99
C LYS A 24 -5.89 10.69 6.17
N GLY A 25 -4.71 11.28 5.92
CA GLY A 25 -4.57 12.50 5.13
C GLY A 25 -5.08 12.33 3.69
N MET A 26 -4.79 11.20 3.05
CA MET A 26 -5.27 10.87 1.71
C MET A 26 -6.81 10.73 1.70
N TYR A 27 -7.37 9.99 2.64
CA TYR A 27 -8.83 9.80 2.72
C TYR A 27 -9.58 11.11 2.99
N ASP A 28 -9.05 11.95 3.87
CA ASP A 28 -9.65 13.25 4.19
C ASP A 28 -9.48 14.26 3.05
N TYR A 29 -8.34 14.26 2.36
CA TYR A 29 -8.07 15.15 1.23
C TYR A 29 -9.01 14.90 0.05
N PHE A 30 -9.24 13.62 -0.28
CA PHE A 30 -10.17 13.23 -1.32
C PHE A 30 -11.62 13.10 -0.84
N GLN A 31 -11.90 13.39 0.43
CA GLN A 31 -13.23 13.27 1.06
C GLN A 31 -13.88 11.90 0.81
N ALA A 32 -13.04 10.84 0.83
CA ALA A 32 -13.42 9.49 0.47
C ALA A 32 -14.30 8.86 1.56
N GLU A 33 -15.47 8.36 1.17
CA GLU A 33 -16.37 7.58 2.01
C GLU A 33 -16.11 6.08 1.90
N ASN A 34 -15.91 5.59 0.66
CA ASN A 34 -15.68 4.19 0.34
C ASN A 34 -14.23 3.98 -0.11
N ILE A 35 -13.49 3.22 0.64
CA ILE A 35 -12.03 3.06 0.49
C ILE A 35 -11.73 1.59 0.16
N SER A 36 -10.77 1.34 -0.75
CA SER A 36 -10.22 0.01 -0.93
C SER A 36 -8.71 -0.04 -0.72
N ASP A 37 -8.22 -1.17 -0.19
CA ASP A 37 -6.80 -1.45 0.07
C ASP A 37 -6.47 -2.92 -0.23
N MET A 38 -5.63 -3.15 -1.21
CA MET A 38 -5.33 -4.48 -1.74
C MET A 38 -4.07 -5.13 -1.15
N SER A 39 -3.48 -4.53 -0.12
CA SER A 39 -2.33 -5.08 0.59
C SER A 39 -2.28 -4.45 1.98
N MET A 40 -3.18 -4.88 2.86
CA MET A 40 -3.43 -4.24 4.16
C MET A 40 -2.21 -4.24 5.10
N GLY A 41 -1.30 -5.22 4.93
CA GLY A 41 -0.07 -5.32 5.70
C GLY A 41 -0.32 -5.37 7.21
N TRP A 42 0.24 -4.43 7.95
CA TRP A 42 0.06 -4.35 9.41
C TRP A 42 -1.21 -3.62 9.86
N GLY A 43 -2.08 -3.21 8.93
CA GLY A 43 -3.33 -2.50 9.25
C GLY A 43 -3.17 -1.00 9.47
N ASP A 44 -2.04 -0.39 9.09
CA ASP A 44 -1.82 1.05 9.28
C ASP A 44 -2.79 1.89 8.42
N ARG A 45 -3.14 1.44 7.21
CA ARG A 45 -4.11 2.14 6.37
C ARG A 45 -5.55 1.96 6.89
N LEU A 46 -5.87 0.80 7.48
CA LEU A 46 -7.12 0.59 8.22
C LEU A 46 -7.21 1.52 9.46
N ALA A 47 -6.10 1.71 10.19
CA ALA A 47 -6.05 2.69 11.29
C ALA A 47 -6.31 4.12 10.77
N GLY A 48 -5.73 4.48 9.61
CA GLY A 48 -6.00 5.74 8.94
C GLY A 48 -7.47 5.91 8.55
N PHE A 49 -8.11 4.84 8.07
CA PHE A 49 -9.55 4.83 7.78
C PHE A 49 -10.38 5.06 9.06
N ASN A 50 -10.11 4.33 10.12
CA ASN A 50 -10.82 4.49 11.39
C ASN A 50 -10.73 5.94 11.92
N ALA A 51 -9.58 6.59 11.74
CA ALA A 51 -9.34 7.97 12.15
C ALA A 51 -9.80 9.02 11.12
N SER A 52 -10.22 8.64 9.90
CA SER A 52 -10.64 9.58 8.87
C SER A 52 -11.98 10.22 9.18
N LYS A 53 -12.22 11.45 8.67
CA LYS A 53 -13.46 12.19 8.89
C LYS A 53 -14.63 11.70 8.03
N HIS A 54 -14.32 11.25 6.80
CA HIS A 54 -15.31 10.96 5.77
C HIS A 54 -15.54 9.46 5.57
N GLY A 55 -14.53 8.62 5.86
CA GLY A 55 -14.60 7.17 5.63
C GLY A 55 -15.77 6.50 6.34
N LYS A 56 -16.55 5.73 5.58
CA LYS A 56 -17.73 4.98 6.03
C LYS A 56 -17.58 3.48 5.79
N TYR A 57 -16.95 3.09 4.68
CA TYR A 57 -16.78 1.71 4.26
C TYR A 57 -15.33 1.46 3.83
N TYR A 58 -14.77 0.34 4.30
CA TYR A 58 -13.41 -0.10 3.95
C TYR A 58 -13.44 -1.52 3.42
N TYR A 59 -12.95 -1.67 2.19
CA TYR A 59 -12.82 -2.95 1.50
C TYR A 59 -11.33 -3.29 1.39
N GLY A 60 -10.91 -4.38 2.01
CA GLY A 60 -9.50 -4.71 2.10
C GLY A 60 -9.18 -6.18 1.93
N THR A 61 -7.97 -6.49 1.48
CA THR A 61 -7.46 -7.85 1.45
C THR A 61 -5.99 -7.91 1.80
N ASP A 62 -5.60 -9.01 2.40
CA ASP A 62 -4.21 -9.40 2.64
C ASP A 62 -4.14 -10.92 2.83
N PRO A 63 -3.25 -11.64 2.17
CA PRO A 63 -3.16 -13.10 2.30
C PRO A 63 -2.53 -13.58 3.62
N ASN A 64 -1.95 -12.68 4.42
CA ASN A 64 -1.25 -13.02 5.65
C ASN A 64 -2.25 -13.44 6.76
N THR A 65 -2.31 -14.74 7.03
CA THR A 65 -3.22 -15.31 8.02
C THR A 65 -2.95 -14.85 9.46
N LEU A 66 -1.69 -14.51 9.78
CA LEU A 66 -1.29 -14.04 11.12
C LEU A 66 -1.82 -12.63 11.42
N THR A 67 -1.95 -11.79 10.41
CA THR A 67 -2.44 -10.41 10.58
C THR A 67 -3.95 -10.30 10.45
N TYR A 68 -4.58 -11.19 9.67
CA TYR A 68 -6.01 -11.11 9.33
C TYR A 68 -6.93 -10.97 10.55
N ASN A 69 -6.78 -11.84 11.55
CA ASN A 69 -7.61 -11.80 12.76
C ASN A 69 -7.40 -10.52 13.57
N ASN A 70 -6.26 -9.86 13.42
CA ASN A 70 -5.93 -8.64 14.13
C ASN A 70 -6.60 -7.41 13.51
N TYR A 71 -6.98 -7.42 12.22
CA TYR A 71 -7.68 -6.29 11.58
C TYR A 71 -9.04 -6.03 12.23
N HIS A 72 -9.83 -7.09 12.48
CA HIS A 72 -11.12 -6.96 13.17
C HIS A 72 -10.92 -6.44 14.61
N ARG A 73 -9.96 -7.00 15.34
CA ARG A 73 -9.64 -6.54 16.71
C ARG A 73 -9.20 -5.08 16.73
N GLN A 74 -8.40 -4.65 15.74
CA GLN A 74 -7.98 -3.26 15.60
C GLN A 74 -9.19 -2.36 15.33
N HIS A 75 -10.07 -2.75 14.43
CA HIS A 75 -11.28 -2.00 14.09
C HIS A 75 -12.21 -1.86 15.29
N ASP A 76 -12.49 -2.97 15.98
CA ASP A 76 -13.31 -3.01 17.19
C ASP A 76 -12.74 -2.13 18.31
N PHE A 77 -11.41 -2.10 18.45
CA PHE A 77 -10.75 -1.24 19.44
C PHE A 77 -11.00 0.26 19.18
N TYR A 78 -11.12 0.68 17.94
CA TYR A 78 -11.42 2.09 17.62
C TYR A 78 -12.90 2.45 17.80
N ASP A 79 -13.80 1.49 17.81
CA ASP A 79 -15.25 1.63 18.06
C ASP A 79 -15.89 2.79 17.27
N THR A 80 -15.58 2.87 15.99
CA THR A 80 -15.99 3.99 15.13
C THR A 80 -17.39 3.83 14.52
N GLY A 81 -17.97 2.62 14.58
CA GLY A 81 -19.22 2.27 13.93
C GLY A 81 -19.15 2.25 12.39
N LYS A 82 -17.95 2.34 11.79
CA LYS A 82 -17.74 2.27 10.35
C LYS A 82 -17.82 0.83 9.85
N GLU A 83 -18.11 0.63 8.58
CA GLU A 83 -18.22 -0.69 7.99
C GLU A 83 -16.86 -1.15 7.45
N ILE A 84 -16.50 -2.42 7.69
CA ILE A 84 -15.35 -3.09 7.07
C ILE A 84 -15.77 -4.39 6.37
N ASP A 85 -15.19 -4.67 5.20
CA ASP A 85 -15.33 -5.90 4.43
C ASP A 85 -13.91 -6.37 4.06
N ILE A 86 -13.35 -7.29 4.85
CA ILE A 86 -11.93 -7.66 4.80
C ILE A 86 -11.81 -9.14 4.45
N HIS A 87 -10.88 -9.46 3.54
CA HIS A 87 -10.67 -10.80 3.01
C HIS A 87 -9.25 -11.29 3.28
N CYS A 88 -9.10 -12.57 3.67
CA CYS A 88 -7.81 -13.23 3.85
C CYS A 88 -7.43 -14.02 2.59
N GLU A 89 -7.10 -13.29 1.53
CA GLU A 89 -6.74 -13.89 0.24
C GLU A 89 -5.87 -12.93 -0.60
N PRO A 90 -5.09 -13.44 -1.56
CA PRO A 90 -4.34 -12.61 -2.48
C PRO A 90 -5.27 -11.69 -3.29
N SER A 91 -4.87 -10.45 -3.49
CA SER A 91 -5.69 -9.45 -4.18
C SER A 91 -6.03 -9.81 -5.62
N GLU A 92 -5.09 -10.43 -6.32
CA GLU A 92 -5.26 -10.86 -7.72
C GLU A 92 -6.22 -12.05 -7.90
N ASP A 93 -6.50 -12.77 -6.82
CA ASP A 93 -7.44 -13.91 -6.80
C ASP A 93 -8.81 -13.53 -6.23
N LEU A 94 -8.93 -12.34 -5.64
CA LEU A 94 -10.16 -11.89 -5.02
C LEU A 94 -11.27 -11.70 -6.05
N THR A 95 -12.32 -12.52 -5.96
CA THR A 95 -13.45 -12.51 -6.91
C THR A 95 -14.66 -11.76 -6.42
N LYS A 96 -14.78 -11.56 -5.12
CA LYS A 96 -15.90 -10.86 -4.51
C LYS A 96 -15.74 -9.36 -4.70
N PRO A 97 -16.65 -8.66 -5.39
CA PRO A 97 -16.57 -7.20 -5.52
C PRO A 97 -16.95 -6.51 -4.21
N PRO A 98 -16.52 -5.25 -4.01
CA PRO A 98 -16.98 -4.44 -2.88
C PRO A 98 -18.48 -4.19 -2.95
N LYS A 99 -19.14 -4.00 -1.80
CA LYS A 99 -20.57 -3.67 -1.71
C LYS A 99 -20.92 -2.29 -2.27
N HIS A 100 -19.95 -1.38 -2.24
CA HIS A 100 -20.11 0.01 -2.68
C HIS A 100 -19.06 0.34 -3.74
N SER A 101 -19.39 1.24 -4.66
CA SER A 101 -18.37 1.81 -5.57
C SER A 101 -17.34 2.60 -4.77
N ILE A 102 -16.08 2.47 -5.17
CA ILE A 102 -14.94 2.99 -4.44
C ILE A 102 -14.64 4.44 -4.80
N ASP A 103 -14.44 5.29 -3.79
CA ASP A 103 -14.00 6.68 -3.95
C ASP A 103 -12.49 6.76 -4.12
N ILE A 104 -11.76 6.01 -3.31
CA ILE A 104 -10.30 5.89 -3.41
C ILE A 104 -9.85 4.45 -3.18
N SER A 105 -9.07 3.92 -4.13
CA SER A 105 -8.25 2.73 -3.92
C SER A 105 -6.85 3.19 -3.54
N PHE A 106 -6.42 2.93 -2.30
CA PHE A 106 -5.09 3.33 -1.83
C PHE A 106 -4.35 2.16 -1.23
N THR A 107 -3.24 1.79 -1.86
CA THR A 107 -2.44 0.64 -1.44
C THR A 107 -0.95 0.92 -1.45
N SER A 108 -0.21 0.12 -0.70
CA SER A 108 1.25 -0.04 -0.78
C SER A 108 1.51 -1.52 -0.92
N PRO A 109 1.68 -2.02 -2.15
CA PRO A 109 1.87 -3.45 -2.41
C PRO A 109 3.25 -3.91 -1.94
N PRO A 110 3.47 -5.22 -1.73
CA PRO A 110 4.81 -5.76 -1.52
C PRO A 110 5.70 -5.46 -2.75
N TYR A 111 6.91 -4.92 -2.52
CA TYR A 111 7.83 -4.50 -3.58
C TYR A 111 8.60 -5.69 -4.12
N PHE A 112 7.97 -6.49 -4.98
CA PHE A 112 8.49 -7.71 -5.58
C PHE A 112 8.99 -8.69 -4.48
N ASN A 113 10.29 -9.02 -4.46
CA ASN A 113 10.92 -9.95 -3.51
C ASN A 113 11.65 -9.25 -2.34
N ARG A 114 11.49 -7.94 -2.20
CA ARG A 114 12.17 -7.16 -1.15
C ARG A 114 11.68 -7.50 0.25
N GLU A 115 10.41 -7.83 0.37
CA GLU A 115 9.73 -8.05 1.64
C GLU A 115 9.19 -9.47 1.71
N GLN A 116 9.62 -10.18 2.75
CA GLN A 116 9.18 -11.54 3.05
C GLN A 116 8.54 -11.50 4.44
N TYR A 117 7.20 -11.46 4.47
CA TYR A 117 6.45 -11.25 5.72
C TYR A 117 6.15 -12.55 6.44
N VAL A 118 5.77 -13.58 5.73
CA VAL A 118 5.41 -14.89 6.27
C VAL A 118 5.67 -15.97 5.23
N ASP A 119 5.98 -17.17 5.68
CA ASP A 119 6.25 -18.33 4.81
C ASP A 119 4.93 -19.05 4.49
N GLU A 120 4.14 -18.42 3.61
CA GLU A 120 2.85 -18.93 3.11
C GLU A 120 2.83 -18.89 1.58
N ASP A 121 2.33 -19.94 0.94
CA ASP A 121 2.26 -20.08 -0.53
C ASP A 121 1.43 -18.98 -1.22
N THR A 122 0.60 -18.29 -0.46
CA THR A 122 -0.24 -17.17 -0.92
C THR A 122 0.52 -15.84 -1.06
N GLN A 123 1.74 -15.76 -0.53
CA GLN A 123 2.54 -14.54 -0.60
C GLN A 123 3.08 -14.28 -2.00
N SER A 124 3.07 -13.00 -2.43
CA SER A 124 3.46 -12.62 -3.78
C SER A 124 4.91 -13.01 -4.14
N PHE A 125 5.85 -12.94 -3.19
CA PHE A 125 7.25 -13.32 -3.41
C PHE A 125 7.43 -14.84 -3.60
N MET A 126 6.51 -15.67 -3.08
CA MET A 126 6.48 -17.12 -3.31
C MET A 126 5.86 -17.46 -4.67
N ARG A 127 4.80 -16.74 -5.06
CA ARG A 127 4.04 -17.00 -6.29
C ARG A 127 4.72 -16.44 -7.54
N TYR A 128 5.38 -15.29 -7.44
CA TYR A 128 5.92 -14.53 -8.59
C TYR A 128 7.42 -14.33 -8.44
N VAL A 129 8.20 -15.27 -8.97
CA VAL A 129 9.66 -15.32 -8.80
C VAL A 129 10.44 -14.44 -9.79
N THR A 130 9.77 -13.93 -10.83
CA THR A 130 10.34 -12.98 -11.80
C THR A 130 9.61 -11.65 -11.74
N ILE A 131 10.30 -10.57 -12.14
CA ILE A 131 9.71 -9.23 -12.18
C ILE A 131 8.53 -9.19 -13.17
N ASP A 132 8.67 -9.89 -14.30
CA ASP A 132 7.63 -9.94 -15.33
C ASP A 132 6.37 -10.64 -14.83
N SER A 133 6.51 -11.78 -14.13
CA SER A 133 5.36 -12.47 -13.54
C SER A 133 4.74 -11.65 -12.41
N TRP A 134 5.55 -10.96 -11.60
CA TRP A 134 5.04 -10.08 -10.55
C TRP A 134 4.27 -8.89 -11.13
N LEU A 135 4.75 -8.26 -12.20
CA LEU A 135 4.04 -7.17 -12.87
C LEU A 135 2.75 -7.67 -13.54
N ASN A 136 2.83 -8.72 -14.36
CA ASN A 136 1.70 -9.11 -15.22
C ASN A 136 0.64 -9.91 -14.46
N ASP A 137 1.05 -10.85 -13.60
CA ASP A 137 0.14 -11.81 -12.97
C ASP A 137 -0.37 -11.36 -11.60
N TYR A 138 0.32 -10.39 -10.97
CA TYR A 138 -0.09 -9.79 -9.70
C TYR A 138 -0.50 -8.31 -9.88
N MET A 139 0.47 -7.41 -10.16
CA MET A 139 0.23 -5.97 -10.11
C MET A 139 -0.81 -5.49 -11.12
N PHE A 140 -0.66 -5.84 -12.38
CA PHE A 140 -1.58 -5.36 -13.42
C PHE A 140 -2.98 -5.96 -13.28
N LYS A 141 -3.10 -7.22 -12.84
CA LYS A 141 -4.39 -7.81 -12.50
C LYS A 141 -5.07 -7.08 -11.36
N THR A 142 -4.34 -6.85 -10.26
CA THR A 142 -4.86 -6.14 -9.09
C THR A 142 -5.27 -4.71 -9.45
N ILE A 143 -4.41 -3.96 -10.16
CA ILE A 143 -4.71 -2.60 -10.62
C ILE A 143 -5.98 -2.58 -11.49
N LYS A 144 -6.08 -3.48 -12.47
CA LYS A 144 -7.25 -3.56 -13.36
C LYS A 144 -8.53 -3.83 -12.59
N GLN A 145 -8.49 -4.75 -11.64
CA GLN A 145 -9.62 -5.08 -10.80
C GLN A 145 -10.07 -3.87 -9.96
N GLN A 146 -9.12 -3.21 -9.30
CA GLN A 146 -9.41 -2.03 -8.48
C GLN A 146 -9.94 -0.86 -9.31
N TRP A 147 -9.37 -0.64 -10.50
CA TRP A 147 -9.85 0.37 -11.44
C TRP A 147 -11.33 0.18 -11.82
N ASN A 148 -11.76 -1.07 -11.97
CA ASN A 148 -13.15 -1.37 -12.27
C ASN A 148 -14.10 -1.04 -11.11
N TYR A 149 -13.63 -1.11 -9.86
CA TYR A 149 -14.42 -0.80 -8.66
C TYR A 149 -14.50 0.70 -8.37
N ILE A 150 -13.53 1.48 -8.84
CA ILE A 150 -13.49 2.93 -8.67
C ILE A 150 -14.58 3.58 -9.52
N LYS A 151 -15.38 4.46 -8.89
CA LYS A 151 -16.41 5.27 -9.58
C LYS A 151 -15.77 6.35 -10.48
N SER A 152 -16.53 6.91 -11.43
CA SER A 152 -16.15 8.14 -12.13
C SER A 152 -15.91 9.26 -11.12
N GLY A 153 -14.81 10.02 -11.30
CA GLY A 153 -14.31 11.01 -10.34
C GLY A 153 -13.51 10.43 -9.18
N GLY A 154 -13.53 9.11 -8.98
CA GLY A 154 -12.75 8.44 -7.93
C GLY A 154 -11.27 8.32 -8.27
N VAL A 155 -10.48 7.87 -7.30
CA VAL A 155 -9.02 7.96 -7.35
C VAL A 155 -8.36 6.60 -7.10
N TYR A 156 -7.33 6.29 -7.89
CA TYR A 156 -6.37 5.23 -7.60
C TYR A 156 -5.06 5.86 -7.10
N ALA A 157 -4.59 5.43 -5.95
CA ALA A 157 -3.34 5.90 -5.36
C ALA A 157 -2.46 4.71 -4.97
N ILE A 158 -1.17 4.77 -5.33
CA ILE A 158 -0.22 3.71 -5.02
C ILE A 158 1.07 4.29 -4.44
N ASN A 159 1.44 3.79 -3.26
CA ASN A 159 2.74 4.06 -2.65
C ASN A 159 3.71 2.96 -3.08
N ILE A 160 4.64 3.29 -3.94
CA ILE A 160 5.64 2.35 -4.47
C ILE A 160 6.89 3.09 -4.92
N SER A 161 8.05 2.47 -4.78
CA SER A 161 9.33 3.00 -5.27
C SER A 161 10.15 1.93 -5.96
N ASN A 162 11.08 2.34 -6.83
CA ASN A 162 12.06 1.44 -7.40
C ASN A 162 12.90 0.76 -6.32
N ILE A 163 13.33 -0.45 -6.56
CA ILE A 163 14.05 -1.27 -5.59
C ILE A 163 15.48 -1.55 -6.00
N LEU A 164 16.34 -1.71 -4.99
CA LEU A 164 17.69 -2.26 -5.18
C LEU A 164 17.62 -3.76 -4.93
N ASN A 165 17.79 -4.57 -5.95
CA ASN A 165 17.80 -6.03 -5.87
C ASN A 165 19.17 -6.57 -6.29
N LYS A 166 19.86 -7.31 -5.42
CA LYS A 166 21.19 -7.87 -5.66
C LYS A 166 22.22 -6.87 -6.21
N GLY A 167 22.13 -5.60 -5.79
CA GLY A 167 23.04 -4.53 -6.20
C GLY A 167 22.65 -3.80 -7.49
N GLU A 168 21.58 -4.19 -8.15
CA GLU A 168 21.04 -3.55 -9.35
C GLU A 168 19.72 -2.84 -9.07
N TRP A 169 19.55 -1.65 -9.65
CA TRP A 169 18.27 -0.95 -9.60
C TRP A 169 17.25 -1.62 -10.52
N VAL A 170 16.12 -2.02 -9.94
CA VAL A 170 14.97 -2.55 -10.67
C VAL A 170 13.91 -1.47 -10.73
N ASN A 171 13.57 -1.07 -11.95
CA ASN A 171 12.51 -0.11 -12.21
C ASN A 171 11.16 -0.82 -12.22
N ILE A 172 10.36 -0.59 -11.19
CA ILE A 172 8.98 -1.10 -11.09
C ILE A 172 7.95 0.03 -11.17
N CYS A 173 8.37 1.27 -10.96
CA CYS A 173 7.46 2.42 -11.02
C CYS A 173 7.00 2.72 -12.44
N ASP A 174 7.91 2.80 -13.43
CA ASP A 174 7.55 3.18 -14.78
C ASP A 174 6.57 2.17 -15.43
N PRO A 175 6.79 0.84 -15.40
CA PRO A 175 5.82 -0.11 -15.94
C PRO A 175 4.42 0.01 -15.32
N ILE A 176 4.34 0.26 -14.01
CA ILE A 176 3.07 0.46 -13.31
C ILE A 176 2.38 1.76 -13.75
N ASN A 177 3.16 2.85 -13.86
CA ASN A 177 2.65 4.14 -14.30
C ASN A 177 2.19 4.09 -15.76
N GLU A 178 2.95 3.45 -16.64
CA GLU A 178 2.59 3.22 -18.03
C GLU A 178 1.30 2.41 -18.14
N TYR A 179 1.19 1.31 -17.40
CA TYR A 179 -0.02 0.50 -17.38
C TYR A 179 -1.26 1.29 -16.93
N LEU A 180 -1.14 2.06 -15.82
CA LEU A 180 -2.23 2.91 -15.33
C LEU A 180 -2.68 3.95 -16.36
N ASN A 181 -1.75 4.52 -17.13
CA ASN A 181 -2.08 5.47 -18.20
C ASN A 181 -2.82 4.82 -19.39
N THR A 182 -2.78 3.49 -19.54
CA THR A 182 -3.54 2.78 -20.60
C THR A 182 -4.98 2.49 -20.23
N LEU A 183 -5.35 2.64 -18.96
CA LEU A 183 -6.71 2.32 -18.49
C LEU A 183 -7.70 3.38 -18.99
N ASP A 184 -8.90 2.91 -19.34
CA ASP A 184 -9.96 3.79 -19.85
C ASP A 184 -10.35 4.84 -18.80
N GLY A 185 -10.45 6.11 -19.25
CA GLY A 185 -10.72 7.25 -18.38
C GLY A 185 -9.60 7.59 -17.39
N SER A 186 -8.39 7.08 -17.59
CA SER A 186 -7.26 7.33 -16.67
C SER A 186 -6.65 8.72 -16.89
N LYS A 187 -6.56 9.49 -15.82
CA LYS A 187 -5.92 10.80 -15.79
C LYS A 187 -4.91 10.89 -14.65
N TYR A 188 -3.64 11.03 -14.99
CA TYR A 188 -2.59 11.22 -13.99
C TYR A 188 -2.70 12.58 -13.31
N LEU A 189 -2.85 12.60 -11.98
CA LEU A 189 -2.92 13.82 -11.19
C LEU A 189 -1.56 14.28 -10.66
N GLY A 190 -0.54 13.42 -10.72
CA GLY A 190 0.78 13.68 -10.15
C GLY A 190 1.13 12.73 -9.01
N HIS A 191 2.10 13.13 -8.19
CA HIS A 191 2.52 12.34 -7.04
C HIS A 191 2.62 13.19 -5.78
N MET A 192 2.44 12.55 -4.63
CA MET A 192 2.66 13.10 -3.31
C MET A 192 3.87 12.42 -2.67
N GLY A 193 4.60 13.12 -1.80
CA GLY A 193 5.74 12.56 -1.08
C GLY A 193 5.35 12.14 0.35
N MET A 194 5.41 10.87 0.65
CA MET A 194 5.34 10.39 2.04
C MET A 194 6.72 10.51 2.68
N LYS A 195 6.90 11.43 3.63
CA LYS A 195 8.18 11.61 4.33
C LYS A 195 8.57 10.33 5.07
N ILE A 196 9.75 9.79 4.77
CA ILE A 196 10.32 8.63 5.46
C ILE A 196 11.42 9.05 6.43
N ALA A 197 11.70 8.20 7.43
CA ALA A 197 12.79 8.44 8.35
C ALA A 197 14.13 8.27 7.63
N LYS A 198 15.07 9.20 7.86
CA LYS A 198 16.45 9.05 7.38
C LYS A 198 17.10 7.85 8.07
N SER A 199 17.72 6.96 7.30
CA SER A 199 18.54 5.91 7.88
C SER A 199 19.75 6.50 8.61
N PRO A 200 20.33 5.83 9.62
CA PRO A 200 21.52 6.33 10.32
C PRO A 200 22.69 6.64 9.39
N SER A 201 22.88 5.86 8.32
CA SER A 201 23.93 6.09 7.32
C SER A 201 23.73 7.38 6.51
N ILE A 202 22.48 7.79 6.26
CA ILE A 202 22.14 9.05 5.57
C ILE A 202 22.20 10.23 6.53
N GLN A 203 21.89 10.03 7.81
CA GLN A 203 22.01 11.09 8.83
C GLN A 203 23.46 11.55 9.02
N LEU A 204 24.44 10.69 8.74
CA LEU A 204 25.87 11.02 8.81
C LEU A 204 26.37 11.81 7.59
N ARG A 205 25.62 11.88 6.51
CA ARG A 205 25.94 12.67 5.34
C ARG A 205 25.45 14.11 5.52
N LYS A 206 26.36 15.01 5.86
CA LYS A 206 26.08 16.45 6.05
C LYS A 206 25.80 17.21 4.74
N ASP A 207 26.14 16.60 3.60
CA ASP A 207 26.01 17.13 2.25
C ASP A 207 24.64 16.88 1.58
N VAL A 208 23.79 16.09 2.23
CA VAL A 208 22.47 15.74 1.69
C VAL A 208 21.38 16.45 2.48
N ASP A 209 21.06 17.68 2.07
CA ASP A 209 19.90 18.43 2.58
C ASP A 209 18.65 18.08 1.78
N CYS A 210 18.26 16.80 1.78
CA CYS A 210 16.99 16.37 1.19
C CYS A 210 16.13 15.67 2.25
N SER A 211 14.84 16.01 2.26
CA SER A 211 13.86 15.18 2.94
C SER A 211 13.64 13.93 2.09
N LEU A 212 13.96 12.76 2.63
CA LEU A 212 13.62 11.51 1.97
C LEU A 212 12.10 11.35 1.97
N ALA A 213 11.54 11.17 0.79
CA ALA A 213 10.13 10.89 0.60
C ALA A 213 9.96 9.69 -0.32
N GLU A 214 9.01 8.85 0.01
CA GLU A 214 8.54 7.77 -0.85
C GLU A 214 7.35 8.28 -1.66
N PRO A 215 7.29 8.06 -2.98
CA PRO A 215 6.22 8.60 -3.80
C PRO A 215 4.90 7.86 -3.59
N ILE A 216 3.81 8.62 -3.63
CA ILE A 216 2.45 8.13 -3.79
C ILE A 216 1.97 8.67 -5.14
N PHE A 217 1.88 7.82 -6.14
CA PHE A 217 1.37 8.20 -7.46
C PHE A 217 -0.16 8.18 -7.44
N VAL A 218 -0.79 9.12 -8.14
CA VAL A 218 -2.24 9.34 -8.07
C VAL A 218 -2.85 9.49 -9.45
N TRP A 219 -3.89 8.73 -9.75
CA TRP A 219 -4.72 8.80 -10.95
C TRP A 219 -6.18 9.00 -10.59
N GLN A 220 -6.89 9.75 -11.42
CA GLN A 220 -8.34 9.91 -11.35
C GLN A 220 -8.99 9.16 -12.50
N LYS A 221 -10.12 8.54 -12.25
CA LYS A 221 -10.97 7.94 -13.26
C LYS A 221 -12.01 8.97 -13.71
N GLU A 222 -11.93 9.40 -14.99
CA GLU A 222 -12.90 10.32 -15.60
C GLU A 222 -14.22 9.65 -15.99
#